data_064397f7ef06fc8446867fbf3af6e13c
#
_entry.id   064397f7ef06fc8446867fbf3af6e13c
#
_cell.length_a   1.000
_cell.length_b   1.000
_cell.length_c   1.000
_cell.angle_alpha   90.00
_cell.angle_beta   90.00
_cell.angle_gamma   90.00
#
_symmetry.space_group_name_H-M   'P 1'
#
loop_
_entity.id
_entity.type
_entity.pdbx_description
1 polymer ?
#
loop_
_entity_poly.entity_id
_entity_poly.type
_entity_poly.pdbx_seq_one_letter_code
_entity_poly.pdbx_strand_id
1 'polypeptide(L)'
;LRRQRQMCIRDRNSGDLLMVAKNNYFWTEQCKEIDFIANGDIAVVRRVRRVREAYGFRFADVVLAFPDYGDVELEVKLLLDTLHTDTPALPKEQNDKLFYAVLEDYADITVKRERMKKMKADPHYNALQVKYAYAVTCHKAQGGQWKRVFLDQGYMTEDMLTPDYFRWLYTAFTRATETLYLVLSLIHI
;
A
#
# COMPACT_ATOMS: atom_id res chain seq x y z
N LEU A 1 15.21 0.24 13.50
CA LEU A 1 13.94 0.47 12.76
C LEU A 1 13.57 -0.67 11.80
N ARG A 2 14.53 -1.28 11.07
CA ARG A 2 14.23 -2.41 10.14
C ARG A 2 13.73 -3.68 10.85
N ARG A 3 14.17 -3.98 12.08
CA ARG A 3 13.78 -5.20 12.81
C ARG A 3 12.35 -5.14 13.37
N GLN A 4 11.82 -3.97 13.72
CA GLN A 4 10.45 -3.83 14.20
C GLN A 4 9.41 -4.00 13.10
N ARG A 5 9.74 -3.67 11.84
CA ARG A 5 8.82 -3.80 10.68
C ARG A 5 8.50 -5.24 10.27
N GLN A 6 9.31 -6.22 10.70
CA GLN A 6 9.08 -7.63 10.37
C GLN A 6 8.11 -8.35 11.34
N MET A 7 7.79 -7.74 12.48
CA MET A 7 7.04 -8.42 13.54
C MET A 7 5.51 -8.33 13.38
N CYS A 8 4.96 -7.22 12.87
CA CYS A 8 3.55 -6.93 13.06
C CYS A 8 2.58 -7.86 12.29
N ILE A 9 2.76 -8.09 11.00
CA ILE A 9 1.86 -9.02 10.25
C ILE A 9 2.13 -10.49 10.59
N ARG A 10 3.35 -10.87 11.02
CA ARG A 10 3.64 -12.23 11.51
C ARG A 10 2.96 -12.54 12.84
N ASP A 11 2.81 -11.55 13.72
CA ASP A 11 2.29 -11.75 15.07
C ASP A 11 0.77 -11.57 15.19
N ARG A 12 0.03 -11.50 14.05
CA ARG A 12 -1.43 -11.30 14.00
C ARG A 12 -1.91 -10.02 14.69
N ASN A 13 -1.06 -9.00 14.77
CA ASN A 13 -1.42 -7.76 15.46
C ASN A 13 -2.30 -6.88 14.58
N SER A 14 -3.41 -6.46 15.16
CA SER A 14 -4.28 -5.40 14.65
C SER A 14 -3.62 -4.04 14.91
N GLY A 15 -3.89 -3.07 14.02
CA GLY A 15 -3.46 -1.68 14.19
C GLY A 15 -2.38 -1.20 13.22
N ASP A 16 -1.81 -2.08 12.37
CA ASP A 16 -0.89 -1.65 11.34
C ASP A 16 -1.56 -0.71 10.34
N LEU A 17 -0.86 0.36 10.00
CA LEU A 17 -1.27 1.30 8.96
C LEU A 17 -0.67 0.88 7.62
N LEU A 18 -1.53 0.65 6.65
CA LEU A 18 -1.16 0.28 5.29
C LEU A 18 -1.63 1.34 4.30
N MET A 19 -0.87 1.56 3.25
CA MET A 19 -1.26 2.35 2.09
C MET A 19 -1.42 1.44 0.90
N VAL A 20 -2.52 1.58 0.20
CA VAL A 20 -2.77 0.86 -1.05
C VAL A 20 -1.85 1.38 -2.15
N ALA A 21 -1.19 0.49 -2.86
CA ALA A 21 -0.20 0.82 -3.88
C ALA A 21 -0.74 0.79 -5.31
N LYS A 22 -1.95 0.27 -5.50
CA LYS A 22 -2.59 0.13 -6.82
C LYS A 22 -4.11 0.12 -6.67
N ASN A 23 -4.82 0.82 -7.58
CA ASN A 23 -6.29 0.80 -7.61
C ASN A 23 -6.83 -0.62 -7.68
N ASN A 24 -7.89 -0.88 -6.92
CA ASN A 24 -8.56 -2.17 -6.88
C ASN A 24 -10.08 -1.98 -6.87
N TYR A 25 -10.77 -2.66 -7.78
CA TYR A 25 -12.22 -2.62 -7.96
C TYR A 25 -12.89 -3.92 -7.50
N PHE A 26 -12.11 -4.97 -7.30
CA PHE A 26 -12.63 -6.32 -7.02
C PHE A 26 -13.23 -6.44 -5.61
N TRP A 27 -12.55 -5.90 -4.61
CA TRP A 27 -12.98 -6.06 -3.22
C TRP A 27 -14.14 -5.16 -2.81
N THR A 28 -14.53 -4.23 -3.66
CA THR A 28 -15.63 -3.28 -3.42
C THR A 28 -16.90 -3.61 -4.22
N GLU A 29 -16.91 -4.65 -5.04
CA GLU A 29 -18.08 -5.01 -5.89
C GLU A 29 -19.39 -5.16 -5.10
N GLN A 30 -19.32 -5.55 -3.82
CA GLN A 30 -20.48 -5.71 -2.94
C GLN A 30 -20.62 -4.61 -1.89
N CYS A 31 -19.74 -3.62 -1.89
CA CYS A 31 -19.73 -2.49 -0.97
C CYS A 31 -20.43 -1.31 -1.62
N LYS A 32 -21.36 -0.68 -0.90
CA LYS A 32 -22.09 0.50 -1.40
C LYS A 32 -21.40 1.81 -1.01
N GLU A 33 -20.56 1.75 0.00
CA GLU A 33 -19.90 2.89 0.62
C GLU A 33 -18.60 3.28 -0.10
N ILE A 34 -17.99 2.32 -0.82
CA ILE A 34 -16.71 2.50 -1.53
C ILE A 34 -16.85 1.94 -2.94
N ASP A 35 -16.75 2.80 -3.95
CA ASP A 35 -16.81 2.39 -5.36
C ASP A 35 -15.59 1.59 -5.77
N PHE A 36 -14.41 2.01 -5.33
CA PHE A 36 -13.14 1.30 -5.55
C PHE A 36 -12.11 1.74 -4.51
N ILE A 37 -11.12 0.90 -4.25
CA ILE A 37 -9.98 1.23 -3.38
C ILE A 37 -8.92 1.91 -4.24
N ALA A 38 -8.58 3.16 -3.92
CA ALA A 38 -7.64 3.96 -4.69
C ALA A 38 -6.18 3.71 -4.30
N ASN A 39 -5.27 3.95 -5.25
CA ASN A 39 -3.84 4.06 -4.94
C ASN A 39 -3.62 5.29 -4.03
N GLY A 40 -3.09 5.06 -2.85
CA GLY A 40 -2.86 6.08 -1.83
C GLY A 40 -3.82 5.98 -0.65
N ASP A 41 -4.93 5.26 -0.77
CA ASP A 41 -5.84 5.04 0.35
C ASP A 41 -5.12 4.42 1.55
N ILE A 42 -5.45 4.92 2.73
CA ILE A 42 -4.92 4.41 3.99
C ILE A 42 -5.92 3.44 4.59
N ALA A 43 -5.42 2.30 5.03
CA ALA A 43 -6.20 1.29 5.71
C ALA A 43 -5.54 0.88 7.04
N VAL A 44 -6.37 0.57 8.02
CA VAL A 44 -5.96 0.03 9.32
C VAL A 44 -6.22 -1.47 9.35
N VAL A 45 -5.23 -2.29 9.67
CA VAL A 45 -5.43 -3.71 9.86
C VAL A 45 -6.23 -3.95 11.15
N ARG A 46 -7.46 -4.41 11.04
CA ARG A 46 -8.31 -4.77 12.19
C ARG A 46 -8.05 -6.20 12.66
N ARG A 47 -7.87 -7.11 11.70
CA ARG A 47 -7.63 -8.52 12.00
C ARG A 47 -6.87 -9.22 10.89
N VAL A 48 -5.92 -10.05 11.24
CA VAL A 48 -5.28 -11.02 10.33
C VAL A 48 -5.89 -12.40 10.61
N ARG A 49 -6.55 -12.99 9.62
CA ARG A 49 -7.21 -14.30 9.75
C ARG A 49 -6.28 -15.44 9.42
N ARG A 50 -5.60 -15.33 8.29
CA ARG A 50 -4.74 -16.40 7.77
C ARG A 50 -3.62 -15.84 6.90
N VAL A 51 -2.44 -16.41 7.04
CA VAL A 51 -1.31 -16.17 6.14
C VAL A 51 -1.00 -17.47 5.41
N ARG A 52 -0.84 -17.41 4.08
CA ARG A 52 -0.52 -18.56 3.23
C ARG A 52 0.51 -18.18 2.19
N GLU A 53 1.27 -19.18 1.76
CA GLU A 53 2.10 -19.11 0.56
C GLU A 53 1.39 -19.79 -0.59
N ALA A 54 1.28 -19.13 -1.74
CA ALA A 54 0.74 -19.66 -2.98
C ALA A 54 1.43 -18.97 -4.16
N TYR A 55 1.60 -19.69 -5.27
CA TYR A 55 2.21 -19.16 -6.51
C TYR A 55 3.61 -18.57 -6.33
N GLY A 56 4.31 -18.97 -5.24
CA GLY A 56 5.62 -18.41 -4.87
C GLY A 56 5.55 -17.01 -4.25
N PHE A 57 4.36 -16.59 -3.77
CA PHE A 57 4.11 -15.34 -3.05
C PHE A 57 3.40 -15.60 -1.73
N ARG A 58 3.51 -14.65 -0.80
CA ARG A 58 2.84 -14.71 0.50
C ARG A 58 1.58 -13.85 0.49
N PHE A 59 0.48 -14.43 0.87
CA PHE A 59 -0.82 -13.78 0.98
C PHE A 59 -1.32 -13.78 2.41
N ALA A 60 -2.09 -12.75 2.77
CA ALA A 60 -2.81 -12.71 4.04
C ALA A 60 -4.29 -12.41 3.79
N ASP A 61 -5.18 -13.18 4.41
CA ASP A 61 -6.60 -12.87 4.50
C ASP A 61 -6.79 -11.96 5.73
N VAL A 62 -7.27 -10.74 5.53
CA VAL A 62 -7.34 -9.70 6.56
C VAL A 62 -8.68 -8.96 6.52
N VAL A 63 -9.00 -8.32 7.65
CA VAL A 63 -10.03 -7.29 7.72
C VAL A 63 -9.32 -5.95 7.78
N LEU A 64 -9.58 -5.08 6.81
CA LEU A 64 -9.08 -3.71 6.76
C LEU A 64 -10.22 -2.73 7.03
N ALA A 65 -9.97 -1.72 7.86
CA ALA A 65 -10.85 -0.56 7.99
C ALA A 65 -10.25 0.61 7.21
N PHE A 66 -11.11 1.36 6.52
CA PHE A 66 -10.75 2.51 5.73
C PHE A 66 -11.25 3.79 6.39
N PRO A 67 -10.40 4.54 7.14
CA PRO A 67 -10.82 5.72 7.90
C PRO A 67 -11.42 6.83 7.05
N ASP A 68 -10.89 7.03 5.83
CA ASP A 68 -11.36 8.06 4.91
C ASP A 68 -12.77 7.78 4.35
N TYR A 69 -13.27 6.55 4.52
CA TYR A 69 -14.59 6.10 4.12
C TYR A 69 -15.48 5.74 5.34
N GLY A 70 -15.32 6.46 6.45
CA GLY A 70 -16.15 6.25 7.65
C GLY A 70 -15.86 4.95 8.38
N ASP A 71 -14.61 4.48 8.38
CA ASP A 71 -14.16 3.22 9.01
C ASP A 71 -14.83 1.95 8.44
N VAL A 72 -15.29 2.01 7.19
CA VAL A 72 -15.85 0.82 6.51
C VAL A 72 -14.83 -0.32 6.55
N GLU A 73 -15.28 -1.50 6.97
CA GLU A 73 -14.45 -2.70 7.06
C GLU A 73 -14.67 -3.60 5.85
N LEU A 74 -13.58 -3.99 5.19
CA LEU A 74 -13.58 -4.94 4.08
C LEU A 74 -12.72 -6.17 4.41
N GLU A 75 -13.25 -7.34 4.07
CA GLU A 75 -12.48 -8.58 4.08
C GLU A 75 -11.75 -8.71 2.75
N VAL A 76 -10.43 -8.67 2.79
CA VAL A 76 -9.60 -8.62 1.58
C VAL A 76 -8.41 -9.59 1.70
N LYS A 77 -7.81 -9.88 0.56
CA LYS A 77 -6.54 -10.58 0.47
C LYS A 77 -5.42 -9.58 0.18
N LEU A 78 -4.35 -9.62 0.97
CA LEU A 78 -3.14 -8.82 0.78
C LEU A 78 -2.04 -9.66 0.13
N LEU A 79 -1.24 -9.02 -0.72
CA LEU A 79 0.02 -9.55 -1.22
C LEU A 79 1.16 -9.00 -0.35
N LEU A 80 1.68 -9.83 0.56
CA LEU A 80 2.64 -9.40 1.58
C LEU A 80 4.03 -9.06 1.03
N ASP A 81 4.40 -9.66 -0.12
CA ASP A 81 5.70 -9.43 -0.72
C ASP A 81 5.89 -7.96 -1.14
N THR A 82 4.81 -7.25 -1.47
CA THR A 82 4.86 -5.82 -1.80
C THR A 82 5.31 -4.94 -0.63
N LEU A 83 5.12 -5.37 0.62
CA LEU A 83 5.57 -4.63 1.81
C LEU A 83 7.09 -4.46 1.87
N HIS A 84 7.84 -5.36 1.24
CA HIS A 84 9.30 -5.43 1.33
C HIS A 84 10.02 -5.07 0.03
N THR A 85 9.29 -4.83 -1.06
CA THR A 85 9.88 -4.40 -2.33
C THR A 85 10.27 -2.91 -2.26
N ASP A 86 11.34 -2.51 -2.96
CA ASP A 86 11.72 -1.10 -3.07
C ASP A 86 10.81 -0.34 -4.07
N THR A 87 10.15 -1.08 -4.98
CA THR A 87 9.22 -0.52 -5.95
C THR A 87 7.86 -0.18 -5.30
N PRO A 88 7.12 0.82 -5.80
CA PRO A 88 5.81 1.19 -5.25
C PRO A 88 4.80 0.04 -5.26
N ALA A 89 4.80 -0.77 -6.32
CA ALA A 89 3.95 -1.95 -6.50
C ALA A 89 4.79 -3.14 -6.95
N LEU A 90 4.18 -4.30 -7.16
CA LEU A 90 4.85 -5.50 -7.64
C LEU A 90 5.52 -5.22 -9.00
N PRO A 91 6.82 -5.51 -9.18
CA PRO A 91 7.49 -5.38 -10.47
C PRO A 91 6.77 -6.15 -11.57
N LYS A 92 6.84 -5.64 -12.81
CA LYS A 92 6.13 -6.24 -13.96
C LYS A 92 6.41 -7.73 -14.10
N GLU A 93 7.68 -8.13 -14.02
CA GLU A 93 8.10 -9.52 -14.13
C GLU A 93 7.44 -10.43 -13.08
N GLN A 94 7.38 -9.98 -11.83
CA GLN A 94 6.72 -10.72 -10.75
C GLN A 94 5.19 -10.72 -10.90
N ASN A 95 4.61 -9.63 -11.41
CA ASN A 95 3.19 -9.57 -11.71
C ASN A 95 2.81 -10.52 -12.85
N ASP A 96 3.65 -10.62 -13.89
CA ASP A 96 3.47 -11.56 -14.99
C ASP A 96 3.61 -13.02 -14.48
N LYS A 97 4.57 -13.29 -13.60
CA LYS A 97 4.70 -14.60 -12.94
C LYS A 97 3.45 -14.98 -12.17
N LEU A 98 2.91 -14.08 -11.36
CA LEU A 98 1.66 -14.32 -10.64
C LEU A 98 0.49 -14.56 -11.60
N PHE A 99 0.39 -13.74 -12.66
CA PHE A 99 -0.64 -13.89 -13.68
C PHE A 99 -0.64 -15.28 -14.31
N TYR A 100 0.52 -15.75 -14.77
CA TYR A 100 0.62 -17.07 -15.42
C TYR A 100 0.39 -18.21 -14.44
N ALA A 101 0.87 -18.11 -13.22
CA ALA A 101 0.68 -19.12 -12.19
C ALA A 101 -0.81 -19.28 -11.80
N VAL A 102 -1.53 -18.16 -11.61
CA VAL A 102 -2.98 -18.21 -11.38
C VAL A 102 -3.75 -18.69 -12.61
N LEU A 103 -3.30 -18.32 -13.82
CA LEU A 103 -3.95 -18.77 -15.07
C LEU A 103 -3.83 -20.29 -15.26
N GLU A 104 -2.79 -20.92 -14.73
CA GLU A 104 -2.55 -22.36 -14.80
C GLU A 104 -3.62 -23.15 -14.03
N ASP A 105 -4.11 -22.63 -12.89
CA ASP A 105 -5.20 -23.24 -12.12
C ASP A 105 -6.52 -23.35 -12.91
N TYR A 106 -6.66 -22.58 -13.97
CA TYR A 106 -7.82 -22.59 -14.86
C TYR A 106 -7.54 -23.27 -16.22
N ALA A 107 -6.52 -24.15 -16.29
CA ALA A 107 -6.09 -24.80 -17.54
C ALA A 107 -7.18 -25.70 -18.15
N ASP A 108 -8.03 -26.30 -17.33
CA ASP A 108 -9.16 -27.16 -17.73
C ASP A 108 -10.27 -26.40 -18.48
N ILE A 109 -10.28 -25.08 -18.43
CA ILE A 109 -11.24 -24.29 -19.17
C ILE A 109 -10.73 -24.07 -20.58
N THR A 110 -11.33 -24.79 -21.56
CA THR A 110 -10.93 -24.74 -22.95
C THR A 110 -11.24 -23.43 -23.64
N VAL A 111 -12.33 -22.73 -23.22
CA VAL A 111 -12.75 -21.45 -23.79
C VAL A 111 -11.89 -20.33 -23.20
N LYS A 112 -10.99 -19.78 -24.02
CA LYS A 112 -10.04 -18.73 -23.61
C LYS A 112 -10.70 -17.53 -22.92
N ARG A 113 -11.87 -17.08 -23.41
CA ARG A 113 -12.61 -15.94 -22.86
C ARG A 113 -13.11 -16.22 -21.43
N GLU A 114 -13.64 -17.41 -21.19
CA GLU A 114 -14.13 -17.82 -19.86
C GLU A 114 -12.97 -18.03 -18.89
N ARG A 115 -11.89 -18.67 -19.35
CA ARG A 115 -10.66 -18.82 -18.60
C ARG A 115 -10.12 -17.48 -18.09
N MET A 116 -10.03 -16.48 -18.98
CA MET A 116 -9.59 -15.13 -18.63
C MET A 116 -10.56 -14.42 -17.68
N LYS A 117 -11.87 -14.64 -17.83
CA LYS A 117 -12.88 -14.07 -16.93
C LYS A 117 -12.74 -14.63 -15.51
N LYS A 118 -12.57 -15.95 -15.37
CA LYS A 118 -12.38 -16.58 -14.05
C LYS A 118 -11.06 -16.17 -13.40
N MET A 119 -9.96 -16.14 -14.15
CA MET A 119 -8.67 -15.68 -13.65
C MET A 119 -8.73 -14.23 -13.15
N LYS A 120 -9.39 -13.32 -13.89
CA LYS A 120 -9.58 -11.93 -13.48
C LYS A 120 -10.47 -11.78 -12.23
N ALA A 121 -11.31 -12.76 -11.94
CA ALA A 121 -12.13 -12.81 -10.73
C ALA A 121 -11.48 -13.62 -9.59
N ASP A 122 -10.21 -14.05 -9.74
CA ASP A 122 -9.50 -14.79 -8.71
C ASP A 122 -9.03 -13.85 -7.58
N PRO A 123 -9.27 -14.20 -6.30
CA PRO A 123 -8.86 -13.40 -5.16
C PRO A 123 -7.33 -13.22 -5.01
N HIS A 124 -6.51 -14.18 -5.46
CA HIS A 124 -5.05 -14.06 -5.39
C HIS A 124 -4.53 -13.11 -6.46
N TYR A 125 -5.12 -13.15 -7.68
CA TYR A 125 -4.79 -12.18 -8.72
C TYR A 125 -5.18 -10.75 -8.35
N ASN A 126 -6.32 -10.59 -7.64
CA ASN A 126 -6.84 -9.33 -7.15
C ASN A 126 -6.34 -8.95 -5.75
N ALA A 127 -5.37 -9.68 -5.20
CA ALA A 127 -4.82 -9.35 -3.89
C ALA A 127 -4.32 -7.90 -3.85
N LEU A 128 -4.67 -7.17 -2.79
CA LEU A 128 -4.26 -5.78 -2.61
C LEU A 128 -2.74 -5.71 -2.46
N GLN A 129 -2.14 -4.86 -3.26
CA GLN A 129 -0.74 -4.49 -3.14
C GLN A 129 -0.64 -3.31 -2.18
N VAL A 130 0.13 -3.46 -1.13
CA VAL A 130 0.16 -2.50 -0.02
C VAL A 130 1.59 -2.19 0.43
N LYS A 131 1.77 -1.03 1.03
CA LYS A 131 2.98 -0.57 1.71
C LYS A 131 2.63 -0.18 3.14
N TYR A 132 3.63 -0.16 4.03
CA TYR A 132 3.43 0.46 5.33
C TYR A 132 3.20 1.97 5.20
N ALA A 133 2.22 2.49 5.93
CA ALA A 133 1.82 3.90 5.89
C ALA A 133 2.35 4.72 7.07
N TYR A 134 3.36 4.24 7.79
CA TYR A 134 3.97 4.97 8.91
C TYR A 134 4.80 6.19 8.48
N ALA A 135 5.24 6.20 7.22
CA ALA A 135 5.86 7.33 6.58
C ALA A 135 5.49 7.31 5.09
N VAL A 136 5.18 8.47 4.56
CA VAL A 136 4.79 8.66 3.16
C VAL A 136 5.68 9.71 2.51
N THR A 137 5.86 9.61 1.20
CA THR A 137 6.56 10.66 0.46
C THR A 137 5.68 11.90 0.36
N CYS A 138 6.31 13.08 0.24
CA CYS A 138 5.59 14.34 0.07
C CYS A 138 4.60 14.29 -1.10
N HIS A 139 4.97 13.67 -2.22
CA HIS A 139 4.09 13.51 -3.39
C HIS A 139 2.82 12.71 -3.06
N LYS A 140 2.94 11.66 -2.27
CA LYS A 140 1.79 10.85 -1.83
C LYS A 140 0.94 11.52 -0.75
N ALA A 141 1.51 12.51 -0.06
CA ALA A 141 0.81 13.33 0.91
C ALA A 141 0.03 14.51 0.27
N GLN A 142 0.14 14.71 -1.05
CA GLN A 142 -0.61 15.75 -1.74
C GLN A 142 -2.12 15.52 -1.62
N GLY A 143 -2.86 16.60 -1.31
CA GLY A 143 -4.32 16.54 -1.06
C GLY A 143 -4.68 16.21 0.39
N GLY A 144 -3.84 15.51 1.16
CA GLY A 144 -4.05 15.24 2.57
C GLY A 144 -3.58 16.39 3.49
N GLN A 145 -4.17 16.48 4.68
CA GLN A 145 -3.74 17.40 5.75
C GLN A 145 -3.83 16.68 7.10
N TRP A 146 -2.87 16.95 7.97
CA TRP A 146 -2.79 16.34 9.30
C TRP A 146 -2.50 17.39 10.35
N LYS A 147 -3.04 17.21 11.54
CA LYS A 147 -2.80 18.11 12.67
C LYS A 147 -1.32 18.27 12.99
N ARG A 148 -0.57 17.16 12.98
CA ARG A 148 0.86 17.13 13.28
C ARG A 148 1.61 16.38 12.20
N VAL A 149 2.63 17.01 11.65
CA VAL A 149 3.47 16.45 10.58
C VAL A 149 4.92 16.44 11.03
N PHE A 150 5.59 15.32 10.87
CA PHE A 150 7.02 15.18 11.03
C PHE A 150 7.64 15.10 9.63
N LEU A 151 8.37 16.14 9.25
CA LEU A 151 9.03 16.23 7.95
C LEU A 151 10.49 15.87 8.07
N ASP A 152 10.87 14.75 7.47
CA ASP A 152 12.25 14.33 7.30
C ASP A 152 12.76 14.86 5.95
N GLN A 153 13.71 15.78 5.99
CA GLN A 153 14.33 16.37 4.80
C GLN A 153 15.44 15.49 4.22
N GLY A 154 15.86 14.46 4.96
CA GLY A 154 16.99 13.63 4.57
C GLY A 154 18.32 14.39 4.58
N TYR A 155 19.31 13.83 3.87
CA TYR A 155 20.61 14.47 3.66
C TYR A 155 20.48 15.57 2.61
N MET A 156 20.98 16.78 2.92
CA MET A 156 20.90 17.95 2.04
C MET A 156 22.29 18.57 1.88
N THR A 157 22.61 18.93 0.63
CA THR A 157 23.79 19.71 0.25
C THR A 157 23.34 21.03 -0.38
N GLU A 158 24.22 22.04 -0.47
CA GLU A 158 23.87 23.37 -1.00
C GLU A 158 23.41 23.30 -2.46
N ASP A 159 23.99 22.42 -3.26
CA ASP A 159 23.62 22.21 -4.66
C ASP A 159 22.23 21.57 -4.86
N MET A 160 21.66 20.99 -3.81
CA MET A 160 20.27 20.48 -3.82
C MET A 160 19.22 21.57 -3.56
N LEU A 161 19.62 22.80 -3.19
CA LEU A 161 18.72 23.93 -2.96
C LEU A 161 18.22 24.53 -4.30
N THR A 162 17.49 23.74 -5.04
CA THR A 162 16.90 24.11 -6.36
C THR A 162 15.49 24.67 -6.18
N PRO A 163 14.94 25.38 -7.19
CA PRO A 163 13.54 25.80 -7.19
C PRO A 163 12.55 24.65 -6.96
N ASP A 164 12.86 23.44 -7.42
CA ASP A 164 12.01 22.27 -7.23
C ASP A 164 12.05 21.76 -5.79
N TYR A 165 13.18 21.89 -5.11
CA TYR A 165 13.27 21.62 -3.68
C TYR A 165 12.35 22.57 -2.89
N PHE A 166 12.34 23.85 -3.19
CA PHE A 166 11.46 24.82 -2.51
C PHE A 166 9.98 24.56 -2.79
N ARG A 167 9.62 24.13 -3.98
CA ARG A 167 8.25 23.68 -4.29
C ARG A 167 7.85 22.46 -3.49
N TRP A 168 8.77 21.48 -3.39
CA TRP A 168 8.59 20.30 -2.57
C TRP A 168 8.42 20.67 -1.09
N LEU A 169 9.27 21.55 -0.58
CA LEU A 169 9.23 22.02 0.80
C LEU A 169 7.91 22.74 1.11
N TYR A 170 7.48 23.63 0.23
CA TYR A 170 6.16 24.29 0.32
C TYR A 170 5.02 23.26 0.39
N THR A 171 5.04 22.29 -0.49
CA THR A 171 4.04 21.21 -0.50
C THR A 171 4.04 20.46 0.83
N ALA A 172 5.21 20.13 1.37
CA ALA A 172 5.34 19.42 2.64
C ALA A 172 4.83 20.24 3.82
N PHE A 173 5.19 21.53 3.88
CA PHE A 173 4.79 22.43 4.97
C PHE A 173 3.28 22.62 5.04
N THR A 174 2.63 22.75 3.88
CA THR A 174 1.17 22.92 3.80
C THR A 174 0.36 21.68 4.17
N ARG A 175 1.02 20.59 4.52
CA ARG A 175 0.34 19.37 5.01
C ARG A 175 -0.03 19.46 6.49
N ALA A 176 0.66 20.26 7.28
CA ALA A 176 0.37 20.44 8.69
C ALA A 176 -0.72 21.50 8.90
N THR A 177 -1.75 21.17 9.70
CA THR A 177 -2.81 22.12 10.08
C THR A 177 -2.59 22.76 11.45
N GLU A 178 -1.82 22.13 12.35
CA GLU A 178 -1.54 22.62 13.70
C GLU A 178 -0.04 22.76 13.95
N THR A 179 0.73 21.67 13.76
CA THR A 179 2.15 21.66 14.14
C THR A 179 2.99 20.91 13.12
N LEU A 180 4.08 21.52 12.70
CA LEU A 180 5.11 20.93 11.86
C LEU A 180 6.40 20.72 12.66
N TYR A 181 6.90 19.49 12.65
CA TYR A 181 8.18 19.13 13.23
C TYR A 181 9.18 18.84 12.11
N LEU A 182 10.29 19.56 12.09
CA LEU A 182 11.39 19.30 11.16
C LEU A 182 12.34 18.28 11.79
N VAL A 183 12.52 17.15 11.12
CA VAL A 183 13.53 16.17 11.45
C VAL A 183 14.77 16.53 10.63
N LEU A 184 15.72 17.18 11.27
CA LEU A 184 16.99 17.58 10.64
C LEU A 184 17.97 16.40 10.74
N SER A 185 18.51 15.95 9.63
CA SER A 185 19.75 15.19 9.69
C SER A 185 20.85 16.15 10.12
N LEU A 186 21.61 15.78 11.15
CA LEU A 186 22.79 16.57 11.56
C LEU A 186 23.75 16.63 10.36
N ILE A 187 23.76 17.78 9.71
CA ILE A 187 24.81 18.12 8.78
C ILE A 187 26.03 18.37 9.66
N HIS A 188 27.03 17.50 9.60
CA HIS A 188 28.35 17.86 10.10
C HIS A 188 28.86 19.00 9.20
N ILE A 189 28.80 20.23 9.77
CA ILE A 189 29.51 21.39 9.26
C ILE A 189 30.99 21.17 9.53
#